data_89c776be515635798a15d662e73a5808
#
_entry.id   89c776be515635798a15d662e73a5808
#
_cell.length_a   1.000
_cell.length_b   1.000
_cell.length_c   1.000
_cell.angle_alpha   90.00
_cell.angle_beta   90.00
_cell.angle_gamma   90.00
#
_symmetry.space_group_name_H-M   'P 1'
#
loop_
_entity.id
_entity.type
_entity.pdbx_description
1 polymer ?
#
loop_
_entity_poly.entity_id
_entity_poly.type
_entity_poly.pdbx_seq_one_letter_code
_entity_poly.pdbx_strand_id
1 'polypeptide(L)'
;MTAPHPEPAVATHTVRVFNLRLWLPLSLIIASAVMALILVADQQRHYAQDLQRFADHTAHAELLETQRALETVLRRSDGSGTVGIVSQLGLNPAVAYAALVGPDGKVIAATRFAWKGRTATEHVPGYTEDAVRQVRRAQRELLTLDRAQLRLTAVAPVTMGLQSGEVRATRQGVLWIDYDLRPIAVENWQQRHTQAVVLAMA
;
A
#
# COMPACT_ATOMS: atom_id res chain seq x y z
N MET A 1 -44.28 -78.21 37.08
CA MET A 1 -43.02 -77.61 36.51
C MET A 1 -43.47 -76.37 35.81
N THR A 2 -43.33 -75.24 36.53
CA THR A 2 -43.80 -73.93 36.06
C THR A 2 -42.55 -73.12 35.76
N ALA A 3 -42.38 -72.73 34.49
CA ALA A 3 -41.19 -71.94 34.02
C ALA A 3 -41.35 -70.46 34.47
N PRO A 4 -40.24 -69.83 34.89
CA PRO A 4 -40.33 -68.43 35.25
C PRO A 4 -40.35 -67.54 34.00
N HIS A 5 -41.20 -66.55 34.00
CA HIS A 5 -41.30 -65.47 33.01
C HIS A 5 -40.10 -64.54 33.13
N PRO A 6 -39.49 -64.14 32.03
CA PRO A 6 -38.44 -63.11 32.07
C PRO A 6 -39.04 -61.72 32.29
N GLU A 7 -38.54 -61.05 33.28
CA GLU A 7 -38.81 -59.63 33.61
C GLU A 7 -38.27 -58.66 32.53
N PRO A 8 -39.07 -57.71 32.06
CA PRO A 8 -38.56 -56.78 31.06
C PRO A 8 -37.57 -55.77 31.69
N ALA A 9 -36.36 -55.75 31.14
CA ALA A 9 -35.37 -54.78 31.50
C ALA A 9 -35.84 -53.35 31.20
N VAL A 10 -36.06 -52.57 32.24
CA VAL A 10 -36.39 -51.15 32.14
C VAL A 10 -35.11 -50.40 31.75
N ALA A 11 -35.05 -50.00 30.49
CA ALA A 11 -33.99 -49.11 30.02
C ALA A 11 -34.13 -47.73 30.69
N THR A 12 -33.29 -47.46 31.68
CA THR A 12 -33.19 -46.14 32.31
C THR A 12 -32.50 -45.17 31.33
N HIS A 13 -33.33 -44.45 30.61
CA HIS A 13 -32.85 -43.26 29.85
C HIS A 13 -32.41 -42.20 30.86
N THR A 14 -31.08 -42.08 31.07
CA THR A 14 -30.50 -40.96 31.78
C THR A 14 -30.68 -39.70 30.93
N VAL A 15 -31.73 -38.96 31.20
CA VAL A 15 -31.94 -37.63 30.66
C VAL A 15 -30.83 -36.75 31.26
N ARG A 16 -29.79 -36.47 30.49
CA ARG A 16 -28.79 -35.47 30.85
C ARG A 16 -29.51 -34.12 30.99
N VAL A 17 -29.72 -33.69 32.23
CA VAL A 17 -30.28 -32.39 32.54
C VAL A 17 -29.23 -31.37 32.11
N PHE A 18 -29.42 -30.83 30.92
CA PHE A 18 -28.56 -29.78 30.36
C PHE A 18 -28.77 -28.53 31.22
N ASN A 19 -27.75 -28.11 31.96
CA ASN A 19 -27.79 -26.92 32.80
C ASN A 19 -27.89 -25.68 31.93
N LEU A 20 -29.10 -25.31 31.53
CA LEU A 20 -29.41 -24.17 30.66
C LEU A 20 -28.81 -22.85 31.18
N ARG A 21 -28.71 -22.72 32.52
CA ARG A 21 -28.14 -21.53 33.17
C ARG A 21 -26.65 -21.31 32.86
N LEU A 22 -25.88 -22.36 32.60
CA LEU A 22 -24.46 -22.27 32.26
C LEU A 22 -24.23 -22.18 30.74
N TRP A 23 -25.10 -22.85 29.97
CA TRP A 23 -24.95 -22.91 28.52
C TRP A 23 -25.35 -21.61 27.83
N LEU A 24 -26.31 -20.86 28.33
CA LEU A 24 -26.79 -19.63 27.74
C LEU A 24 -25.68 -18.52 27.75
N PRO A 25 -25.02 -18.22 28.91
CA PRO A 25 -23.93 -17.25 28.90
C PRO A 25 -22.70 -17.74 28.12
N LEU A 26 -22.40 -19.06 28.17
CA LEU A 26 -21.28 -19.63 27.43
C LEU A 26 -21.47 -19.50 25.89
N SER A 27 -22.68 -19.82 25.41
CA SER A 27 -22.97 -19.67 23.97
C SER A 27 -22.91 -18.22 23.51
N LEU A 28 -23.35 -17.28 24.35
CA LEU A 28 -23.24 -15.84 24.05
C LEU A 28 -21.78 -15.37 23.98
N ILE A 29 -20.92 -15.83 24.88
CA ILE A 29 -19.49 -15.53 24.87
C ILE A 29 -18.83 -16.12 23.61
N ILE A 30 -19.14 -17.35 23.26
CA ILE A 30 -18.59 -17.98 22.05
C ILE A 30 -19.07 -17.25 20.81
N ALA A 31 -20.35 -16.91 20.70
CA ALA A 31 -20.91 -16.18 19.57
C ALA A 31 -20.27 -14.79 19.42
N SER A 32 -20.08 -14.05 20.53
CA SER A 32 -19.42 -12.74 20.50
C SER A 32 -17.93 -12.86 20.13
N ALA A 33 -17.24 -13.89 20.60
CA ALA A 33 -15.86 -14.14 20.22
C ALA A 33 -15.70 -14.49 18.72
N VAL A 34 -16.58 -15.32 18.19
CA VAL A 34 -16.63 -15.66 16.76
C VAL A 34 -16.94 -14.42 15.93
N MET A 35 -17.92 -13.61 16.35
CA MET A 35 -18.27 -12.37 15.66
C MET A 35 -17.08 -11.39 15.66
N ALA A 36 -16.38 -11.23 16.79
CA ALA A 36 -15.20 -10.38 16.90
C ALA A 36 -14.08 -10.88 15.96
N LEU A 37 -13.86 -12.19 15.88
CA LEU A 37 -12.87 -12.79 14.99
C LEU A 37 -13.20 -12.55 13.50
N ILE A 38 -14.47 -12.68 13.13
CA ILE A 38 -14.95 -12.40 11.77
C ILE A 38 -14.73 -10.93 11.42
N LEU A 39 -15.08 -10.01 12.34
CA LEU A 39 -14.89 -8.57 12.12
C LEU A 39 -13.40 -8.21 11.95
N VAL A 40 -12.51 -8.79 12.77
CA VAL A 40 -11.06 -8.56 12.64
C VAL A 40 -10.53 -9.12 11.32
N ALA A 41 -10.95 -10.31 10.93
CA ALA A 41 -10.53 -10.92 9.66
C ALA A 41 -11.02 -10.12 8.43
N ASP A 42 -12.25 -9.63 8.48
CA ASP A 42 -12.84 -8.78 7.44
C ASP A 42 -12.09 -7.43 7.34
N GLN A 43 -11.79 -6.81 8.47
CA GLN A 43 -11.02 -5.58 8.54
C GLN A 43 -9.63 -5.72 7.92
N GLN A 44 -8.93 -6.84 8.16
CA GLN A 44 -7.63 -7.09 7.55
C GLN A 44 -7.71 -7.24 6.02
N ARG A 45 -8.75 -7.88 5.50
CA ARG A 45 -8.97 -8.04 4.06
C ARG A 45 -9.21 -6.70 3.36
N HIS A 46 -10.09 -5.87 3.92
CA HIS A 46 -10.38 -4.54 3.39
C HIS A 46 -9.14 -3.64 3.39
N TYR A 47 -8.34 -3.68 4.44
CA TYR A 47 -7.11 -2.93 4.55
C TYR A 47 -6.11 -3.27 3.42
N ALA A 48 -5.91 -4.55 3.15
CA ALA A 48 -5.03 -4.99 2.07
C ALA A 48 -5.54 -4.56 0.68
N GLN A 49 -6.86 -4.56 0.48
CA GLN A 49 -7.48 -4.11 -0.77
C GLN A 49 -7.36 -2.60 -0.98
N ASP A 50 -7.55 -1.80 0.07
CA ASP A 50 -7.44 -0.34 -0.02
C ASP A 50 -6.01 0.09 -0.36
N LEU A 51 -5.00 -0.55 0.24
CA LEU A 51 -3.60 -0.31 -0.09
C LEU A 51 -3.29 -0.67 -1.54
N GLN A 52 -3.83 -1.77 -2.03
CA GLN A 52 -3.62 -2.21 -3.39
C GLN A 52 -4.31 -1.28 -4.40
N ARG A 53 -5.54 -0.83 -4.09
CA ARG A 53 -6.25 0.17 -4.91
C ARG A 53 -5.49 1.49 -4.98
N PHE A 54 -4.93 1.96 -3.87
CA PHE A 54 -4.11 3.16 -3.86
C PHE A 54 -2.89 2.99 -4.78
N ALA A 55 -2.19 1.86 -4.68
CA ALA A 55 -1.03 1.56 -5.51
C ALA A 55 -1.41 1.51 -7.00
N ASP A 56 -2.49 0.78 -7.33
CA ASP A 56 -2.88 0.51 -8.72
C ASP A 56 -3.51 1.73 -9.42
N HIS A 57 -4.22 2.59 -8.69
CA HIS A 57 -4.95 3.70 -9.31
C HIS A 57 -4.31 5.06 -9.03
N THR A 58 -4.10 5.42 -7.76
CA THR A 58 -3.68 6.77 -7.40
C THR A 58 -2.19 6.97 -7.67
N ALA A 59 -1.34 6.10 -7.15
CA ALA A 59 0.10 6.24 -7.30
C ALA A 59 0.55 6.03 -8.75
N HIS A 60 -0.08 5.09 -9.46
CA HIS A 60 0.19 4.86 -10.88
C HIS A 60 -0.19 6.08 -11.74
N ALA A 61 -1.38 6.64 -11.53
CA ALA A 61 -1.83 7.82 -12.27
C ALA A 61 -0.92 9.04 -12.01
N GLU A 62 -0.61 9.32 -10.75
CA GLU A 62 0.28 10.41 -10.34
C GLU A 62 1.69 10.24 -10.92
N LEU A 63 2.22 9.01 -10.92
CA LEU A 63 3.52 8.68 -11.49
C LEU A 63 3.57 9.00 -12.99
N LEU A 64 2.56 8.55 -13.76
CA LEU A 64 2.49 8.78 -15.20
C LEU A 64 2.27 10.26 -15.56
N GLU A 65 1.45 10.96 -14.80
CA GLU A 65 1.25 12.40 -14.98
C GLU A 65 2.54 13.17 -14.73
N THR A 66 3.21 12.87 -13.63
CA THR A 66 4.50 13.49 -13.28
C THR A 66 5.58 13.17 -14.31
N GLN A 67 5.65 11.92 -14.78
CA GLN A 67 6.59 11.52 -15.83
C GLN A 67 6.39 12.36 -17.09
N ARG A 68 5.14 12.50 -17.58
CA ARG A 68 4.81 13.29 -18.78
C ARG A 68 5.13 14.77 -18.59
N ALA A 69 4.81 15.33 -17.43
CA ALA A 69 5.13 16.71 -17.09
C ALA A 69 6.65 16.95 -17.09
N LEU A 70 7.43 16.06 -16.46
CA LEU A 70 8.88 16.11 -16.44
C LEU A 70 9.49 16.01 -17.85
N GLU A 71 9.03 15.06 -18.66
CA GLU A 71 9.52 14.92 -20.04
C GLU A 71 9.24 16.17 -20.88
N THR A 72 8.07 16.81 -20.68
CA THR A 72 7.72 18.06 -21.37
C THR A 72 8.67 19.21 -21.00
N VAL A 73 8.97 19.36 -19.72
CA VAL A 73 9.88 20.40 -19.21
C VAL A 73 11.33 20.13 -19.61
N LEU A 74 11.76 18.87 -19.51
CA LEU A 74 13.12 18.45 -19.90
C LEU A 74 13.37 18.65 -21.40
N ARG A 75 12.38 18.48 -22.27
CA ARG A 75 12.50 18.79 -23.71
C ARG A 75 12.73 20.27 -23.97
N ARG A 76 12.23 21.15 -23.10
CA ARG A 76 12.44 22.60 -23.19
C ARG A 76 13.75 23.08 -22.56
N SER A 77 14.56 22.14 -22.02
CA SER A 77 15.79 22.42 -21.28
C SER A 77 15.59 23.34 -20.07
N ASP A 78 14.39 23.33 -19.49
CA ASP A 78 14.04 24.14 -18.33
C ASP A 78 14.37 23.39 -17.04
N GLY A 79 15.56 23.65 -16.51
CA GLY A 79 16.00 23.07 -15.25
C GLY A 79 15.20 23.57 -14.03
N SER A 80 14.62 24.78 -14.09
CA SER A 80 13.83 25.35 -12.99
C SER A 80 12.45 24.68 -12.91
N GLY A 81 11.82 24.46 -14.04
CA GLY A 81 10.56 23.72 -14.13
C GLY A 81 10.67 22.28 -13.62
N THR A 82 11.79 21.62 -13.90
CA THR A 82 12.05 20.26 -13.38
C THR A 82 12.07 20.22 -11.85
N VAL A 83 12.76 21.16 -11.22
CA VAL A 83 12.80 21.28 -9.76
C VAL A 83 11.41 21.58 -9.21
N GLY A 84 10.66 22.48 -9.87
CA GLY A 84 9.29 22.83 -9.48
C GLY A 84 8.36 21.61 -9.44
N ILE A 85 8.33 20.80 -10.51
CA ILE A 85 7.49 19.62 -10.60
C ILE A 85 7.83 18.61 -9.48
N VAL A 86 9.13 18.29 -9.29
CA VAL A 86 9.54 17.35 -8.25
C VAL A 86 9.23 17.89 -6.86
N SER A 87 9.36 19.20 -6.63
CA SER A 87 9.02 19.83 -5.35
C SER A 87 7.50 19.76 -5.05
N GLN A 88 6.65 19.88 -6.08
CA GLN A 88 5.20 19.75 -5.91
C GLN A 88 4.78 18.37 -5.40
N LEU A 89 5.48 17.31 -5.76
CA LEU A 89 5.24 15.97 -5.18
C LEU A 89 5.37 15.97 -3.66
N GLY A 90 6.26 16.79 -3.11
CA GLY A 90 6.44 16.92 -1.66
C GLY A 90 5.27 17.59 -0.93
N LEU A 91 4.29 18.18 -1.65
CA LEU A 91 3.07 18.72 -1.07
C LEU A 91 2.02 17.64 -0.81
N ASN A 92 2.14 16.49 -1.47
CA ASN A 92 1.29 15.34 -1.22
C ASN A 92 1.73 14.66 0.10
N PRO A 93 0.87 14.63 1.15
CA PRO A 93 1.24 14.06 2.45
C PRO A 93 1.55 12.56 2.40
N ALA A 94 1.10 11.86 1.36
CA ALA A 94 1.44 10.47 1.14
C ALA A 94 2.85 10.28 0.57
N VAL A 95 3.48 11.31 -0.02
CA VAL A 95 4.83 11.22 -0.58
C VAL A 95 5.86 11.45 0.51
N ALA A 96 6.60 10.43 0.88
CA ALA A 96 7.70 10.53 1.83
C ALA A 96 8.89 11.29 1.21
N TYR A 97 9.19 11.00 -0.04
CA TYR A 97 10.18 11.72 -0.86
C TYR A 97 10.04 11.33 -2.34
N ALA A 98 10.52 12.23 -3.20
CA ALA A 98 10.68 11.97 -4.63
C ALA A 98 12.04 12.49 -5.10
N ALA A 99 12.62 11.81 -6.10
CA ALA A 99 13.87 12.20 -6.72
C ALA A 99 13.87 11.87 -8.22
N LEU A 100 14.33 12.81 -9.03
CA LEU A 100 14.68 12.58 -10.43
C LEU A 100 16.18 12.31 -10.51
N VAL A 101 16.54 11.14 -10.97
CA VAL A 101 17.93 10.68 -11.08
C VAL A 101 18.34 10.65 -12.54
N GLY A 102 19.47 11.23 -12.85
CA GLY A 102 20.05 11.27 -14.19
C GLY A 102 20.57 9.92 -14.68
N PRO A 103 20.97 9.87 -15.96
CA PRO A 103 21.59 8.68 -16.52
C PRO A 103 22.91 8.31 -15.85
N ASP A 104 23.59 9.28 -15.26
CA ASP A 104 24.84 9.16 -14.50
C ASP A 104 24.66 8.75 -13.04
N GLY A 105 23.44 8.48 -12.60
CA GLY A 105 23.13 8.12 -11.22
C GLY A 105 23.11 9.30 -10.23
N LYS A 106 23.23 10.54 -10.71
CA LYS A 106 23.15 11.74 -9.87
C LYS A 106 21.74 12.27 -9.78
N VAL A 107 21.38 12.78 -8.61
CA VAL A 107 20.09 13.41 -8.37
C VAL A 107 20.03 14.78 -9.05
N ILE A 108 19.13 14.95 -10.01
CA ILE A 108 18.90 16.21 -10.73
C ILE A 108 17.99 17.13 -9.92
N ALA A 109 16.90 16.56 -9.41
CA ALA A 109 15.92 17.25 -8.57
C ALA A 109 15.37 16.27 -7.53
N ALA A 110 15.05 16.76 -6.35
CA ALA A 110 14.42 15.97 -5.30
C ALA A 110 13.56 16.86 -4.41
N THR A 111 12.58 16.26 -3.73
CA THR A 111 11.81 16.92 -2.65
C THR A 111 12.73 17.36 -1.51
N ARG A 112 13.83 16.65 -1.30
CA ARG A 112 14.90 17.04 -0.36
C ARG A 112 16.04 17.72 -1.13
N PHE A 113 16.08 19.03 -1.08
CA PHE A 113 17.06 19.84 -1.83
C PHE A 113 18.53 19.42 -1.59
N ALA A 114 18.85 18.97 -0.37
CA ALA A 114 20.22 18.51 -0.01
C ALA A 114 20.74 17.35 -0.87
N TRP A 115 19.85 16.62 -1.55
CA TRP A 115 20.25 15.49 -2.41
C TRP A 115 20.66 15.91 -3.81
N LYS A 116 20.33 17.13 -4.23
CA LYS A 116 20.65 17.63 -5.58
C LYS A 116 22.15 17.56 -5.86
N GLY A 117 22.51 16.97 -6.99
CA GLY A 117 23.89 16.78 -7.44
C GLY A 117 24.63 15.63 -6.74
N ARG A 118 24.01 14.97 -5.75
CA ARG A 118 24.59 13.82 -5.04
C ARG A 118 24.28 12.52 -5.74
N THR A 119 25.04 11.47 -5.41
CA THR A 119 24.81 10.11 -5.90
C THR A 119 23.53 9.52 -5.29
N ALA A 120 22.66 8.99 -6.13
CA ALA A 120 21.36 8.48 -5.68
C ALA A 120 21.49 7.28 -4.74
N THR A 121 22.44 6.37 -4.99
CA THR A 121 22.69 5.17 -4.15
C THR A 121 23.05 5.51 -2.70
N GLU A 122 23.65 6.67 -2.45
CA GLU A 122 24.06 7.08 -1.11
C GLU A 122 23.00 7.89 -0.37
N HIS A 123 22.14 8.60 -1.11
CA HIS A 123 21.28 9.61 -0.52
C HIS A 123 19.78 9.31 -0.63
N VAL A 124 19.35 8.54 -1.64
CA VAL A 124 17.95 8.18 -1.82
C VAL A 124 17.69 6.84 -1.14
N PRO A 125 16.91 6.80 -0.06
CA PRO A 125 16.64 5.56 0.66
C PRO A 125 15.98 4.52 -0.25
N GLY A 126 16.38 3.26 -0.12
CA GLY A 126 15.80 2.17 -0.93
C GLY A 126 16.16 2.18 -2.41
N TYR A 127 16.91 3.18 -2.88
CA TYR A 127 17.36 3.22 -4.28
C TYR A 127 18.27 2.03 -4.59
N THR A 128 17.90 1.29 -5.63
CA THR A 128 18.67 0.15 -6.11
C THR A 128 18.94 0.26 -7.61
N GLU A 129 20.15 -0.01 -8.01
CA GLU A 129 20.51 -0.01 -9.44
C GLU A 129 19.78 -1.12 -10.21
N ASP A 130 19.40 -2.21 -9.54
CA ASP A 130 18.66 -3.29 -10.16
C ASP A 130 17.26 -2.85 -10.59
N ALA A 131 16.52 -2.15 -9.74
CA ALA A 131 15.22 -1.58 -10.09
C ALA A 131 15.36 -0.59 -11.25
N VAL A 132 16.39 0.26 -11.22
CA VAL A 132 16.67 1.22 -12.30
C VAL A 132 16.98 0.50 -13.62
N ARG A 133 17.83 -0.53 -13.59
CA ARG A 133 18.12 -1.34 -14.78
C ARG A 133 16.88 -2.02 -15.33
N GLN A 134 16.03 -2.57 -14.45
CA GLN A 134 14.77 -3.21 -14.83
C GLN A 134 13.84 -2.22 -15.53
N VAL A 135 13.61 -1.04 -14.93
CA VAL A 135 12.74 0.02 -15.48
C VAL A 135 13.25 0.52 -16.82
N ARG A 136 14.57 0.77 -16.94
CA ARG A 136 15.17 1.23 -18.20
C ARG A 136 15.09 0.17 -19.31
N ARG A 137 15.26 -1.13 -18.99
CA ARG A 137 15.16 -2.22 -19.97
C ARG A 137 13.71 -2.46 -20.40
N ALA A 138 12.81 -2.47 -19.44
CA ALA A 138 11.39 -2.75 -19.70
C ALA A 138 10.67 -1.54 -20.33
N GLN A 139 11.21 -0.32 -20.20
CA GLN A 139 10.58 0.95 -20.61
C GLN A 139 9.17 1.09 -20.00
N ARG A 140 9.01 0.56 -18.80
CA ARG A 140 7.77 0.57 -18.02
C ARG A 140 8.08 0.94 -16.58
N GLU A 141 7.09 1.47 -15.93
CA GLU A 141 7.12 1.74 -14.50
C GLU A 141 7.19 0.44 -13.69
N LEU A 142 7.77 0.56 -12.50
CA LEU A 142 7.83 -0.48 -11.49
C LEU A 142 7.20 0.06 -10.20
N LEU A 143 6.14 -0.59 -9.74
CA LEU A 143 5.54 -0.32 -8.44
C LEU A 143 5.84 -1.50 -7.50
N THR A 144 6.42 -1.20 -6.35
CA THR A 144 6.77 -2.20 -5.35
C THR A 144 6.13 -1.83 -4.02
N LEU A 145 5.16 -2.64 -3.58
CA LEU A 145 4.45 -2.44 -2.31
C LEU A 145 5.12 -3.27 -1.20
N ASP A 146 5.72 -2.60 -0.24
CA ASP A 146 6.13 -3.20 1.03
C ASP A 146 5.00 -3.08 2.05
N ARG A 147 4.28 -4.19 2.24
CA ARG A 147 3.15 -4.26 3.18
C ARG A 147 3.59 -4.22 4.63
N ALA A 148 4.80 -4.68 4.94
CA ALA A 148 5.31 -4.71 6.32
C ALA A 148 5.64 -3.30 6.82
N GLN A 149 6.19 -2.48 5.93
CA GLN A 149 6.56 -1.09 6.25
C GLN A 149 5.49 -0.08 5.85
N LEU A 150 4.41 -0.51 5.18
CA LEU A 150 3.37 0.35 4.61
C LEU A 150 3.98 1.42 3.68
N ARG A 151 4.86 0.98 2.80
CA ARG A 151 5.52 1.83 1.82
C ARG A 151 5.28 1.33 0.41
N LEU A 152 5.09 2.27 -0.50
CA LEU A 152 4.99 1.99 -1.92
C LEU A 152 6.10 2.76 -2.64
N THR A 153 7.00 2.04 -3.28
CA THR A 153 8.02 2.61 -4.14
C THR A 153 7.54 2.55 -5.59
N ALA A 154 7.49 3.71 -6.23
CA ALA A 154 7.13 3.86 -7.63
C ALA A 154 8.33 4.40 -8.42
N VAL A 155 8.69 3.70 -9.48
CA VAL A 155 9.87 4.03 -10.31
C VAL A 155 9.45 4.08 -11.76
N ALA A 156 9.71 5.20 -12.46
CA ALA A 156 9.40 5.35 -13.87
C ALA A 156 10.62 5.80 -14.67
N PRO A 157 10.77 5.34 -15.92
CA PRO A 157 11.80 5.86 -16.83
C PRO A 157 11.39 7.27 -17.26
N VAL A 158 12.33 8.19 -17.34
CA VAL A 158 12.10 9.55 -17.82
C VAL A 158 13.08 9.85 -18.95
N THR A 159 12.55 10.24 -20.11
CA THR A 159 13.37 10.63 -21.26
C THR A 159 13.97 12.01 -21.02
N MET A 160 15.29 12.10 -21.01
CA MET A 160 16.00 13.38 -20.85
C MET A 160 15.93 14.21 -22.11
N GLY A 161 15.99 15.53 -21.95
CA GLY A 161 16.05 16.45 -23.08
C GLY A 161 17.29 16.23 -23.97
N LEU A 162 17.21 16.77 -25.21
CA LEU A 162 18.32 16.73 -26.16
C LEU A 162 19.49 17.57 -25.65
N GLN A 163 20.70 17.06 -25.80
CA GLN A 163 21.92 17.89 -25.70
C GLN A 163 22.29 18.45 -27.07
N SER A 164 23.12 19.53 -27.04
CA SER A 164 23.66 20.10 -28.25
C SER A 164 24.41 19.03 -29.06
N GLY A 165 23.94 18.80 -30.29
CA GLY A 165 24.51 17.79 -31.20
C GLY A 165 23.76 16.43 -31.22
N GLU A 166 22.78 16.20 -30.34
CA GLU A 166 21.94 15.00 -30.39
C GLU A 166 20.72 15.20 -31.30
N VAL A 167 20.47 14.21 -32.19
CA VAL A 167 19.29 14.20 -33.07
C VAL A 167 18.08 13.51 -32.37
N ARG A 168 18.35 12.66 -31.40
CA ARG A 168 17.33 11.94 -30.65
C ARG A 168 17.69 11.91 -29.17
N ALA A 169 16.70 12.06 -28.29
CA ALA A 169 16.85 11.92 -26.88
C ALA A 169 16.98 10.44 -26.52
N THR A 170 18.21 9.95 -26.40
CA THR A 170 18.50 8.53 -26.06
C THR A 170 18.80 8.35 -24.58
N ARG A 171 19.07 9.45 -23.86
CA ARG A 171 19.42 9.39 -22.45
C ARG A 171 18.18 9.26 -21.59
N GLN A 172 18.24 8.31 -20.65
CA GLN A 172 17.14 8.02 -19.74
C GLN A 172 17.57 8.25 -18.30
N GLY A 173 16.84 9.14 -17.64
CA GLY A 173 16.80 9.23 -16.19
C GLY A 173 15.73 8.31 -15.60
N VAL A 174 15.57 8.42 -14.31
CA VAL A 174 14.54 7.67 -13.55
C VAL A 174 13.91 8.60 -12.54
N LEU A 175 12.58 8.64 -12.53
CA LEU A 175 11.79 9.23 -11.46
C LEU A 175 11.57 8.17 -10.38
N TRP A 176 11.98 8.46 -9.17
CA TRP A 176 11.82 7.63 -7.99
C TRP A 176 10.91 8.34 -7.01
N ILE A 177 9.78 7.72 -6.66
CA ILE A 177 8.85 8.24 -5.67
C ILE A 177 8.64 7.16 -4.61
N ASP A 178 8.68 7.55 -3.34
CA ASP A 178 8.37 6.68 -2.23
C ASP A 178 7.20 7.26 -1.43
N TYR A 179 6.15 6.47 -1.32
CA TYR A 179 4.93 6.81 -0.61
C TYR A 179 4.93 6.18 0.77
N ASP A 180 4.57 6.97 1.77
CA ASP A 180 4.23 6.51 3.12
C ASP A 180 2.72 6.30 3.20
N LEU A 181 2.30 5.04 3.31
CA LEU A 181 0.88 4.69 3.35
C LEU A 181 0.28 4.73 4.76
N ARG A 182 1.09 5.00 5.80
CA ARG A 182 0.63 5.09 7.20
C ARG A 182 -0.43 6.17 7.42
N PRO A 183 -0.30 7.40 6.86
CA PRO A 183 -1.35 8.43 7.00
C PRO A 183 -2.68 7.99 6.43
N ILE A 184 -2.67 7.35 5.25
CA ILE A 184 -3.87 6.84 4.58
C ILE A 184 -4.55 5.75 5.43
N ALA A 185 -3.76 4.90 6.07
CA ALA A 185 -4.25 3.87 6.96
C ALA A 185 -4.98 4.43 8.18
N VAL A 186 -4.45 5.50 8.78
CA VAL A 186 -5.01 6.15 9.97
C VAL A 186 -6.30 6.92 9.63
N GLU A 187 -6.33 7.63 8.53
CA GLU A 187 -7.48 8.44 8.11
C GLU A 187 -8.70 7.57 7.80
N ASN A 188 -8.50 6.47 7.08
CA ASN A 188 -9.54 5.48 6.82
C ASN A 188 -10.08 4.85 8.11
N TRP A 189 -9.22 4.62 9.11
CA TRP A 189 -9.63 4.09 10.40
C TRP A 189 -10.55 5.05 11.16
N GLN A 190 -10.21 6.35 11.20
CA GLN A 190 -10.99 7.38 11.87
C GLN A 190 -12.38 7.58 11.23
N GLN A 191 -12.46 7.64 9.90
CA GLN A 191 -13.73 7.80 9.19
C GLN A 191 -14.68 6.63 9.45
N ARG A 192 -14.19 5.39 9.48
CA ARG A 192 -15.02 4.20 9.72
C ARG A 192 -15.53 4.12 11.16
N HIS A 193 -14.72 4.50 12.14
CA HIS A 193 -15.16 4.54 13.53
C HIS A 193 -16.26 5.58 13.75
N THR A 194 -16.15 6.73 13.13
CA THR A 194 -17.19 7.77 13.23
C THR A 194 -18.51 7.28 12.62
N GLN A 195 -18.48 6.61 11.49
CA GLN A 195 -19.67 6.04 10.86
C GLN A 195 -20.30 4.89 11.69
N ALA A 196 -19.48 4.02 12.28
CA ALA A 196 -19.97 2.93 13.12
C ALA A 196 -20.64 3.44 14.40
N VAL A 197 -20.11 4.50 15.02
CA VAL A 197 -20.72 5.14 16.20
C VAL A 197 -22.03 5.82 15.85
N VAL A 198 -22.13 6.49 14.71
CA VAL A 198 -23.38 7.13 14.25
C VAL A 198 -24.44 6.08 13.95
N LEU A 199 -24.09 4.96 13.32
CA LEU A 199 -25.02 3.85 13.05
C LEU A 199 -25.47 3.12 14.33
N ALA A 200 -24.65 3.09 15.37
CA ALA A 200 -25.00 2.46 16.65
C ALA A 200 -25.89 3.37 17.53
N MET A 201 -25.98 4.66 17.25
CA MET A 201 -26.81 5.63 17.98
C MET A 201 -28.15 5.92 17.27
N ALA A 202 -28.37 5.43 16.06
CA ALA A 202 -29.60 5.57 15.27
C ALA A 202 -30.50 4.33 15.42
#